data_76126ddc4b991b9d72dce2ebd43d60cc
#
_entry.id   76126ddc4b991b9d72dce2ebd43d60cc
#
_cell.length_a   1.000
_cell.length_b   1.000
_cell.length_c   1.000
_cell.angle_alpha   90.00
_cell.angle_beta   90.00
_cell.angle_gamma   90.00
#
_symmetry.space_group_name_H-M   'P 1'
#
loop_
_entity.id
_entity.type
_entity.pdbx_description
1 polymer ?
#
loop_
_entity_poly.entity_id
_entity_poly.type
_entity_poly.pdbx_seq_one_letter_code
_entity_poly.pdbx_strand_id
1 'polypeptide(L)'
;MAHSFRGIDEFPNLVRTSGIEITYCESFDEKSDIWCFDLHNHPSVIEMMFFRSGKASISMSADTYSISYYDLIIYPAGMFHKETLIPSSHQEVICIRIRFEGRQNFNAPIHIKDQDLALNWLFSRAYAEYKKGTPTNLSVDYMRLILLTCYHFCMAEVNDNFIETVVSYIRDHFYEQITLAQIADIVNVSPTHLSRCFKKQTGTSIINYILWLRIDTAKHMLCASNYSVEFIARSTGFSSSKYFNRIFKKYTGHTPSEFRNHAS
;
A
#
# COMPACT_ATOMS: atom_id res chain seq x y z
N MET A 1 -9.74 2.37 5.99
CA MET A 1 -8.87 3.08 6.96
C MET A 1 -7.44 2.80 6.53
N ALA A 2 -6.67 3.83 6.22
CA ALA A 2 -5.28 3.66 5.82
C ALA A 2 -4.48 3.16 7.03
N HIS A 3 -4.15 1.87 7.05
CA HIS A 3 -3.24 1.33 8.04
C HIS A 3 -1.86 1.94 7.77
N SER A 4 -1.37 2.76 8.71
CA SER A 4 -0.05 3.38 8.59
C SER A 4 1.00 2.29 8.82
N PHE A 5 1.69 1.89 7.75
CA PHE A 5 2.85 0.97 7.80
C PHE A 5 4.09 1.66 8.41
N ARG A 6 3.92 2.37 9.53
CA ARG A 6 5.01 3.08 10.20
C ARG A 6 6.08 2.09 10.65
N GLY A 7 7.28 2.26 10.13
CA GLY A 7 8.46 1.47 10.50
C GLY A 7 8.80 0.32 9.56
N ILE A 8 7.98 0.02 8.53
CA ILE A 8 8.32 -1.00 7.54
C ILE A 8 9.54 -0.59 6.69
N ASP A 9 9.78 0.71 6.55
CA ASP A 9 10.96 1.26 5.84
C ASP A 9 12.29 0.78 6.43
N GLU A 10 12.26 0.28 7.67
CA GLU A 10 13.44 -0.29 8.33
C GLU A 10 13.74 -1.72 7.92
N PHE A 11 12.78 -2.48 7.38
CA PHE A 11 12.98 -3.89 7.03
C PHE A 11 14.15 -4.13 6.09
N PRO A 12 14.37 -3.33 5.02
CA PRO A 12 15.56 -3.51 4.17
C PRO A 12 16.88 -3.31 4.92
N ASN A 13 16.92 -2.38 5.88
CA ASN A 13 18.09 -2.14 6.70
C ASN A 13 18.30 -3.26 7.73
N LEU A 14 17.24 -3.69 8.41
CA LEU A 14 17.28 -4.82 9.35
C LEU A 14 17.79 -6.08 8.67
N VAL A 15 17.35 -6.35 7.45
CA VAL A 15 17.79 -7.51 6.66
C VAL A 15 19.27 -7.45 6.28
N ARG A 16 19.82 -6.24 6.03
CA ARG A 16 21.20 -6.05 5.56
C ARG A 16 22.22 -6.02 6.68
N THR A 17 21.89 -5.45 7.83
CA THR A 17 22.86 -5.04 8.85
C THR A 17 22.83 -5.87 10.10
N SER A 18 21.76 -6.63 10.34
CA SER A 18 21.54 -7.27 11.63
C SER A 18 21.71 -8.76 11.58
N GLY A 19 22.29 -9.32 12.63
CA GLY A 19 22.07 -10.71 12.99
C GLY A 19 20.58 -10.94 13.24
N ILE A 20 19.96 -11.85 12.48
CA ILE A 20 18.62 -12.34 12.72
C ILE A 20 18.72 -13.61 13.53
N GLU A 21 18.15 -13.62 14.72
CA GLU A 21 18.01 -14.82 15.55
C GLU A 21 16.56 -15.29 15.51
N ILE A 22 16.33 -16.52 15.09
CA ILE A 22 15.01 -17.15 15.18
C ILE A 22 14.92 -17.75 16.59
N THR A 23 14.13 -17.13 17.45
CA THR A 23 13.99 -17.56 18.86
C THR A 23 12.88 -18.57 19.06
N TYR A 24 11.95 -18.66 18.12
CA TYR A 24 10.82 -19.58 18.15
C TYR A 24 10.28 -19.79 16.74
N CYS A 25 9.90 -21.03 16.42
CA CYS A 25 9.24 -21.35 15.16
C CYS A 25 8.41 -22.62 15.33
N GLU A 26 7.09 -22.50 15.37
CA GLU A 26 6.16 -23.63 15.50
C GLU A 26 5.01 -23.51 14.51
N SER A 27 4.47 -24.67 14.15
CA SER A 27 3.22 -24.75 13.40
C SER A 27 2.16 -25.36 14.30
N PHE A 28 1.04 -24.68 14.38
CA PHE A 28 -0.14 -25.14 15.11
C PHE A 28 -1.14 -25.68 14.09
N ASP A 29 -1.36 -26.97 14.15
CA ASP A 29 -2.34 -27.69 13.34
C ASP A 29 -3.33 -28.34 14.32
N GLU A 30 -4.32 -27.58 14.76
CA GLU A 30 -5.27 -28.08 15.73
C GLU A 30 -6.70 -28.13 15.21
N LYS A 31 -7.26 -29.32 15.42
CA LYS A 31 -8.70 -29.55 15.38
C LYS A 31 -9.39 -29.17 16.70
N SER A 32 -8.72 -28.41 17.57
CA SER A 32 -9.21 -28.13 18.90
C SER A 32 -10.22 -27.00 18.95
N ASP A 33 -11.16 -27.13 19.86
CA ASP A 33 -12.40 -26.35 19.91
C ASP A 33 -12.22 -24.86 20.26
N ILE A 34 -11.15 -24.45 20.91
CA ILE A 34 -10.87 -23.03 21.19
C ILE A 34 -9.37 -22.84 21.42
N TRP A 35 -8.71 -22.18 20.52
CA TRP A 35 -7.38 -21.67 20.74
C TRP A 35 -7.46 -20.18 21.03
N CYS A 36 -7.20 -19.80 22.25
CA CYS A 36 -7.22 -18.42 22.69
C CYS A 36 -5.95 -18.18 23.49
N PHE A 37 -5.11 -17.28 23.00
CA PHE A 37 -4.06 -16.71 23.82
C PHE A 37 -4.60 -15.48 24.53
N ASP A 38 -4.54 -15.48 25.85
CA ASP A 38 -4.87 -14.30 26.63
C ASP A 38 -3.92 -13.13 26.29
N LEU A 39 -4.32 -11.94 26.72
CA LEU A 39 -3.56 -10.74 26.45
C LEU A 39 -2.11 -10.88 26.94
N HIS A 40 -1.17 -10.87 26.01
CA HIS A 40 0.26 -11.05 26.29
C HIS A 40 1.12 -10.16 25.38
N ASN A 41 2.43 -10.15 25.62
CA ASN A 41 3.39 -9.49 24.76
C ASN A 41 4.74 -10.21 24.76
N HIS A 42 5.59 -9.86 23.81
CA HIS A 42 6.97 -10.34 23.70
C HIS A 42 7.94 -9.15 23.69
N PRO A 43 8.56 -8.79 24.84
CA PRO A 43 9.28 -7.52 24.99
C PRO A 43 10.47 -7.30 24.05
N SER A 44 11.11 -8.37 23.57
CA SER A 44 12.37 -8.31 22.84
C SER A 44 12.37 -9.00 21.47
N VAL A 45 11.23 -9.45 21.00
CA VAL A 45 11.12 -10.15 19.72
C VAL A 45 9.96 -9.61 18.91
N ILE A 46 10.11 -9.62 17.60
CA ILE A 46 9.01 -9.47 16.64
C ILE A 46 8.38 -10.83 16.48
N GLU A 47 7.06 -10.89 16.57
CA GLU A 47 6.29 -12.10 16.31
C GLU A 47 5.55 -11.99 14.98
N MET A 48 5.60 -13.06 14.21
CA MET A 48 4.91 -13.18 12.93
C MET A 48 4.01 -14.40 12.97
N MET A 49 2.71 -14.20 12.75
CA MET A 49 1.73 -15.28 12.67
C MET A 49 1.16 -15.33 11.25
N PHE A 50 1.46 -16.42 10.55
CA PHE A 50 0.97 -16.68 9.21
C PHE A 50 -0.12 -17.74 9.22
N PHE A 51 -1.34 -17.36 8.83
CA PHE A 51 -2.51 -18.23 8.84
C PHE A 51 -2.62 -18.95 7.49
N ARG A 52 -2.17 -20.20 7.43
CA ARG A 52 -2.32 -21.04 6.23
C ARG A 52 -3.77 -21.48 6.01
N SER A 53 -4.50 -21.72 7.10
CA SER A 53 -5.92 -21.97 7.07
C SER A 53 -6.59 -21.49 8.37
N GLY A 54 -7.91 -21.34 8.34
CA GLY A 54 -8.71 -20.94 9.49
C GLY A 54 -9.05 -19.46 9.55
N LYS A 55 -9.63 -19.05 10.66
CA LYS A 55 -10.04 -17.67 10.94
C LYS A 55 -9.76 -17.30 12.37
N ALA A 56 -9.36 -16.06 12.58
CA ALA A 56 -9.11 -15.53 13.92
C ALA A 56 -9.62 -14.10 14.06
N SER A 57 -9.85 -13.70 15.29
CA SER A 57 -10.02 -12.30 15.70
C SER A 57 -8.82 -11.93 16.57
N ILE A 58 -8.12 -10.89 16.19
CA ILE A 58 -6.93 -10.41 16.90
C ILE A 58 -7.24 -9.03 17.46
N SER A 59 -7.12 -8.90 18.77
CA SER A 59 -7.34 -7.63 19.47
C SER A 59 -6.01 -7.03 19.92
N MET A 60 -5.78 -5.77 19.58
CA MET A 60 -4.58 -5.00 19.92
C MET A 60 -5.00 -3.58 20.31
N SER A 61 -4.71 -3.17 21.54
CA SER A 61 -5.14 -1.88 22.07
C SER A 61 -6.67 -1.67 21.91
N ALA A 62 -7.08 -0.73 21.05
CA ALA A 62 -8.49 -0.44 20.75
C ALA A 62 -8.98 -1.07 19.44
N ASP A 63 -8.08 -1.66 18.65
CA ASP A 63 -8.38 -2.18 17.32
C ASP A 63 -8.58 -3.70 17.36
N THR A 64 -9.48 -4.18 16.49
CA THR A 64 -9.72 -5.61 16.28
C THR A 64 -9.58 -5.93 14.79
N TYR A 65 -8.77 -6.94 14.49
CA TYR A 65 -8.49 -7.41 13.14
C TYR A 65 -9.16 -8.76 12.90
N SER A 66 -9.88 -8.88 11.80
CA SER A 66 -10.40 -10.17 11.34
C SER A 66 -9.38 -10.81 10.41
N ILE A 67 -8.91 -11.99 10.78
CA ILE A 67 -7.87 -12.74 10.08
C ILE A 67 -8.50 -13.96 9.42
N SER A 68 -8.06 -14.27 8.22
CA SER A 68 -8.47 -15.42 7.44
C SER A 68 -7.25 -16.15 6.85
N TYR A 69 -7.49 -17.19 6.04
CA TYR A 69 -6.41 -17.92 5.36
C TYR A 69 -5.55 -17.00 4.48
N TYR A 70 -4.25 -17.25 4.49
CA TYR A 70 -3.19 -16.51 3.82
C TYR A 70 -3.00 -15.07 4.32
N ASP A 71 -3.49 -14.78 5.51
CA ASP A 71 -3.15 -13.53 6.21
C ASP A 71 -1.89 -13.72 7.06
N LEU A 72 -1.01 -12.72 7.02
CA LEU A 72 0.12 -12.56 7.92
C LEU A 72 -0.12 -11.37 8.83
N ILE A 73 0.06 -11.57 10.12
CA ILE A 73 0.14 -10.47 11.09
C ILE A 73 1.54 -10.44 11.70
N ILE A 74 2.10 -9.23 11.83
CA ILE A 74 3.41 -9.00 12.44
C ILE A 74 3.21 -8.07 13.64
N TYR A 75 3.61 -8.56 14.81
CA TYR A 75 3.58 -7.80 16.07
C TYR A 75 4.96 -7.23 16.36
N PRO A 76 5.07 -5.91 16.60
CA PRO A 76 6.28 -5.31 17.13
C PRO A 76 6.66 -5.86 18.49
N ALA A 77 7.95 -5.78 18.83
CA ALA A 77 8.41 -6.12 20.16
C ALA A 77 7.68 -5.29 21.24
N GLY A 78 7.22 -5.94 22.29
CA GLY A 78 6.50 -5.33 23.41
C GLY A 78 5.04 -4.99 23.16
N MET A 79 4.49 -5.22 21.98
CA MET A 79 3.08 -4.96 21.71
C MET A 79 2.18 -5.98 22.39
N PHE A 80 1.21 -5.51 23.18
CA PHE A 80 0.17 -6.35 23.77
C PHE A 80 -0.85 -6.75 22.70
N HIS A 81 -1.10 -8.06 22.60
CA HIS A 81 -2.06 -8.63 21.66
C HIS A 81 -2.76 -9.86 22.27
N LYS A 82 -3.94 -10.14 21.73
CA LYS A 82 -4.76 -11.31 22.08
C LYS A 82 -5.31 -11.93 20.80
N GLU A 83 -5.11 -13.23 20.63
CA GLU A 83 -5.70 -13.98 19.52
C GLU A 83 -6.85 -14.84 20.02
N THR A 84 -7.94 -14.81 19.27
CA THR A 84 -9.09 -15.68 19.47
C THR A 84 -9.39 -16.37 18.16
N LEU A 85 -9.14 -17.67 18.07
CA LEU A 85 -9.50 -18.45 16.89
C LEU A 85 -11.01 -18.66 16.84
N ILE A 86 -11.56 -18.62 15.64
CA ILE A 86 -12.99 -18.84 15.41
C ILE A 86 -13.20 -20.33 15.16
N PRO A 87 -13.92 -21.06 16.05
CA PRO A 87 -14.15 -22.49 15.89
C PRO A 87 -15.08 -22.73 14.71
N SER A 88 -14.59 -23.13 13.57
CA SER A 88 -15.45 -23.63 12.47
C SER A 88 -14.67 -24.29 11.35
N SER A 89 -13.34 -24.26 11.41
CA SER A 89 -12.48 -24.76 10.32
C SER A 89 -11.18 -25.27 10.90
N HIS A 90 -10.56 -26.18 10.18
CA HIS A 90 -9.18 -26.57 10.43
C HIS A 90 -8.27 -25.35 10.48
N GLN A 91 -7.56 -25.20 11.58
CA GLN A 91 -6.64 -24.08 11.81
C GLN A 91 -5.22 -24.56 11.56
N GLU A 92 -4.51 -23.86 10.69
CA GLU A 92 -3.08 -24.08 10.49
C GLU A 92 -2.36 -22.73 10.49
N VAL A 93 -1.56 -22.51 11.53
CA VAL A 93 -0.85 -21.25 11.74
C VAL A 93 0.62 -21.54 11.97
N ILE A 94 1.49 -20.84 11.24
CA ILE A 94 2.93 -20.85 11.49
C ILE A 94 3.27 -19.58 12.27
N CYS A 95 3.78 -19.76 13.50
CA CYS A 95 4.27 -18.68 14.34
C CYS A 95 5.80 -18.66 14.33
N ILE A 96 6.40 -17.53 14.00
CA ILE A 96 7.84 -17.32 14.02
C ILE A 96 8.14 -16.08 14.85
N ARG A 97 9.05 -16.21 15.83
CA ARG A 97 9.58 -15.09 16.60
C ARG A 97 11.03 -14.86 16.25
N ILE A 98 11.35 -13.63 16.00
CA ILE A 98 12.71 -13.21 15.63
C ILE A 98 13.20 -12.09 16.53
N ARG A 99 14.50 -12.09 16.78
CA ARG A 99 15.22 -11.02 17.44
C ARG A 99 16.22 -10.42 16.46
N PHE A 100 16.36 -9.11 16.52
CA PHE A 100 17.39 -8.37 15.80
C PHE A 100 18.41 -7.79 16.78
N GLU A 101 19.67 -7.73 16.33
CA GLU A 101 20.67 -6.91 17.00
C GLU A 101 20.42 -5.44 16.63
N GLY A 102 20.06 -4.62 17.63
CA GLY A 102 19.88 -3.19 17.45
C GLY A 102 18.50 -2.67 17.85
N ARG A 103 18.32 -1.36 17.75
CA ARG A 103 17.09 -0.66 18.11
C ARG A 103 16.09 -0.79 16.96
N GLN A 104 14.87 -1.22 17.27
CA GLN A 104 13.76 -1.27 16.34
C GLN A 104 12.86 -0.08 16.56
N ASN A 105 12.52 0.64 15.48
CA ASN A 105 11.53 1.74 15.52
C ASN A 105 10.16 1.30 14.99
N PHE A 106 10.02 0.02 14.70
CA PHE A 106 8.76 -0.59 14.29
C PHE A 106 7.84 -0.70 15.53
N ASN A 107 6.74 0.06 15.53
CA ASN A 107 5.86 0.23 16.70
C ASN A 107 4.37 0.06 16.40
N ALA A 108 4.01 -0.32 15.17
CA ALA A 108 2.64 -0.59 14.76
C ALA A 108 2.54 -2.00 14.15
N PRO A 109 1.43 -2.72 14.34
CA PRO A 109 1.25 -4.02 13.73
C PRO A 109 1.14 -3.90 12.21
N ILE A 110 1.58 -4.94 11.50
CA ILE A 110 1.43 -5.04 10.06
C ILE A 110 0.53 -6.22 9.76
N HIS A 111 -0.51 -5.99 8.95
CA HIS A 111 -1.39 -7.02 8.42
C HIS A 111 -1.21 -7.09 6.90
N ILE A 112 -0.85 -8.25 6.38
CA ILE A 112 -0.62 -8.50 4.95
C ILE A 112 -1.49 -9.67 4.52
N LYS A 113 -2.13 -9.55 3.36
CA LYS A 113 -2.80 -10.66 2.69
C LYS A 113 -1.92 -11.19 1.56
N ASP A 114 -1.51 -12.46 1.67
CA ASP A 114 -0.66 -13.13 0.68
C ASP A 114 -1.48 -13.59 -0.52
N GLN A 115 -1.74 -12.69 -1.45
CA GLN A 115 -2.55 -12.98 -2.64
C GLN A 115 -1.86 -13.93 -3.63
N ASP A 116 -0.53 -13.89 -3.68
CA ASP A 116 0.29 -14.64 -4.64
C ASP A 116 0.87 -15.93 -4.06
N LEU A 117 0.55 -16.27 -2.82
CA LEU A 117 1.06 -17.42 -2.07
C LEU A 117 2.58 -17.45 -1.88
N ALA A 118 3.24 -16.31 -2.09
CA ALA A 118 4.70 -16.18 -1.91
C ALA A 118 5.11 -16.36 -0.46
N LEU A 119 4.40 -15.74 0.47
CA LEU A 119 4.63 -15.88 1.91
C LEU A 119 4.30 -17.30 2.38
N ASN A 120 3.23 -17.92 1.86
CA ASN A 120 2.89 -19.30 2.19
C ASN A 120 4.05 -20.26 1.89
N TRP A 121 4.67 -20.12 0.73
CA TRP A 121 5.83 -20.92 0.37
C TRP A 121 7.04 -20.64 1.29
N LEU A 122 7.36 -19.36 1.51
CA LEU A 122 8.49 -18.94 2.34
C LEU A 122 8.36 -19.39 3.81
N PHE A 123 7.19 -19.19 4.44
CA PHE A 123 6.93 -19.63 5.81
C PHE A 123 7.02 -21.16 5.93
N SER A 124 6.48 -21.91 4.97
CA SER A 124 6.57 -23.37 4.97
C SER A 124 8.01 -23.84 4.89
N ARG A 125 8.84 -23.20 4.07
CA ARG A 125 10.26 -23.55 3.93
C ARG A 125 11.06 -23.15 5.17
N ALA A 126 10.84 -21.96 5.73
CA ALA A 126 11.47 -21.52 6.97
C ALA A 126 11.19 -22.48 8.11
N TYR A 127 9.94 -22.89 8.29
CA TYR A 127 9.53 -23.86 9.30
C TYR A 127 10.18 -25.23 9.08
N ALA A 128 10.15 -25.76 7.85
CA ALA A 128 10.76 -27.05 7.53
C ALA A 128 12.27 -27.07 7.79
N GLU A 129 12.99 -25.99 7.51
CA GLU A 129 14.41 -25.88 7.80
C GLU A 129 14.69 -25.74 9.30
N TYR A 130 13.88 -24.98 10.03
CA TYR A 130 14.01 -24.83 11.47
C TYR A 130 13.82 -26.17 12.22
N LYS A 131 12.88 -27.00 11.78
CA LYS A 131 12.58 -28.33 12.41
C LYS A 131 13.69 -29.35 12.19
N LYS A 132 14.70 -29.10 11.35
CA LYS A 132 15.87 -29.98 11.18
C LYS A 132 16.84 -29.93 12.38
N GLY A 133 16.64 -29.02 13.32
CA GLY A 133 17.39 -28.96 14.59
C GLY A 133 17.85 -27.56 14.96
N THR A 134 19.08 -27.19 14.67
CA THR A 134 19.58 -25.83 14.95
C THR A 134 19.20 -24.89 13.81
N PRO A 135 18.89 -23.61 14.11
CA PRO A 135 18.69 -22.61 13.05
C PRO A 135 19.88 -22.59 12.11
N THR A 136 19.67 -23.01 10.89
CA THR A 136 20.71 -23.00 9.85
C THR A 136 20.80 -21.62 9.21
N ASN A 137 21.91 -21.29 8.55
CA ASN A 137 21.99 -20.09 7.74
C ASN A 137 20.82 -20.01 6.74
N LEU A 138 20.36 -21.15 6.25
CA LEU A 138 19.24 -21.22 5.31
C LEU A 138 17.91 -20.82 5.93
N SER A 139 17.62 -21.18 7.20
CA SER A 139 16.42 -20.73 7.89
C SER A 139 16.42 -19.20 8.09
N VAL A 140 17.59 -18.63 8.40
CA VAL A 140 17.77 -17.18 8.52
C VAL A 140 17.60 -16.50 7.15
N ASP A 141 18.08 -17.09 6.07
CA ASP A 141 17.90 -16.55 4.72
C ASP A 141 16.42 -16.56 4.28
N TYR A 142 15.66 -17.59 4.64
CA TYR A 142 14.21 -17.57 4.45
C TYR A 142 13.55 -16.43 5.24
N MET A 143 14.00 -16.16 6.48
CA MET A 143 13.49 -15.01 7.24
C MET A 143 13.79 -13.68 6.58
N ARG A 144 14.99 -13.51 6.03
CA ARG A 144 15.34 -12.32 5.24
C ARG A 144 14.40 -12.15 4.04
N LEU A 145 14.15 -13.24 3.30
CA LEU A 145 13.23 -13.22 2.17
C LEU A 145 11.80 -12.90 2.60
N ILE A 146 11.31 -13.45 3.71
CA ILE A 146 9.98 -13.10 4.26
C ILE A 146 9.89 -11.60 4.53
N LEU A 147 10.86 -11.02 5.24
CA LEU A 147 10.87 -9.59 5.58
C LEU A 147 10.93 -8.69 4.34
N LEU A 148 11.76 -9.04 3.35
CA LEU A 148 11.82 -8.30 2.08
C LEU A 148 10.53 -8.42 1.28
N THR A 149 9.88 -9.58 1.29
CA THR A 149 8.59 -9.80 0.64
C THR A 149 7.49 -8.98 1.33
N CYS A 150 7.45 -8.96 2.67
CA CYS A 150 6.55 -8.12 3.44
C CYS A 150 6.75 -6.62 3.11
N TYR A 151 8.00 -6.17 3.07
CA TYR A 151 8.32 -4.79 2.65
C TYR A 151 7.79 -4.49 1.26
N HIS A 152 7.99 -5.41 0.31
CA HIS A 152 7.52 -5.25 -1.06
C HIS A 152 5.99 -5.14 -1.14
N PHE A 153 5.25 -6.00 -0.44
CA PHE A 153 3.79 -5.94 -0.38
C PHE A 153 3.29 -4.62 0.21
N CYS A 154 3.84 -4.20 1.34
CA CYS A 154 3.42 -2.95 1.97
C CYS A 154 3.77 -1.73 1.11
N MET A 155 4.92 -1.74 0.43
CA MET A 155 5.28 -0.66 -0.49
C MET A 155 4.41 -0.68 -1.76
N ALA A 156 3.93 -1.83 -2.20
CA ALA A 156 2.95 -1.93 -3.29
C ALA A 156 1.60 -1.34 -2.88
N GLU A 157 1.09 -1.65 -1.68
CA GLU A 157 -0.15 -1.06 -1.15
C GLU A 157 -0.03 0.45 -0.90
N VAL A 158 1.11 0.92 -0.38
CA VAL A 158 1.39 2.36 -0.25
C VAL A 158 1.40 3.01 -1.63
N ASN A 159 1.97 2.35 -2.64
CA ASN A 159 1.97 2.84 -4.01
C ASN A 159 0.56 2.89 -4.63
N ASP A 160 -0.31 1.96 -4.31
CA ASP A 160 -1.69 1.97 -4.79
C ASP A 160 -2.52 3.06 -4.09
N ASN A 161 -2.29 3.31 -2.82
CA ASN A 161 -3.07 4.27 -2.02
C ASN A 161 -2.73 5.73 -2.34
N PHE A 162 -1.46 6.07 -2.67
CA PHE A 162 -1.11 7.45 -2.95
C PHE A 162 -1.64 7.96 -4.30
N ILE A 163 -1.91 7.09 -5.27
CA ILE A 163 -2.47 7.51 -6.56
C ILE A 163 -3.89 8.05 -6.40
N GLU A 164 -4.71 7.50 -5.51
CA GLU A 164 -6.01 8.08 -5.19
C GLU A 164 -5.87 9.49 -4.59
N THR A 165 -4.91 9.69 -3.68
CA THR A 165 -4.58 11.00 -3.12
C THR A 165 -4.14 11.97 -4.21
N VAL A 166 -3.28 11.52 -5.13
CA VAL A 166 -2.82 12.31 -6.28
C VAL A 166 -3.98 12.69 -7.20
N VAL A 167 -4.86 11.75 -7.52
CA VAL A 167 -6.05 11.99 -8.36
C VAL A 167 -6.99 12.99 -7.69
N SER A 168 -7.25 12.86 -6.39
CA SER A 168 -8.06 13.82 -5.63
C SER A 168 -7.45 15.20 -5.66
N TYR A 169 -6.16 15.31 -5.32
CA TYR A 169 -5.45 16.59 -5.36
C TYR A 169 -5.50 17.26 -6.74
N ILE A 170 -5.27 16.50 -7.82
CA ILE A 170 -5.35 17.02 -9.18
C ILE A 170 -6.77 17.52 -9.48
N ARG A 171 -7.82 16.80 -9.08
CA ARG A 171 -9.23 17.22 -9.29
C ARG A 171 -9.55 18.53 -8.59
N ASP A 172 -8.99 18.74 -7.40
CA ASP A 172 -9.24 19.93 -6.59
C ASP A 172 -8.42 21.16 -7.08
N HIS A 173 -7.27 20.92 -7.78
CA HIS A 173 -6.31 21.97 -8.14
C HIS A 173 -5.96 22.06 -9.63
N PHE A 174 -6.65 21.33 -10.54
CA PHE A 174 -6.29 21.27 -11.97
C PHE A 174 -6.31 22.65 -12.66
N TYR A 175 -7.07 23.60 -12.14
CA TYR A 175 -7.15 24.98 -12.65
C TYR A 175 -5.92 25.82 -12.27
N GLU A 176 -5.09 25.36 -11.34
CA GLU A 176 -3.85 26.01 -10.92
C GLU A 176 -2.65 25.58 -11.77
N GLN A 177 -1.52 26.31 -11.62
CA GLN A 177 -0.26 25.90 -12.23
C GLN A 177 0.47 24.91 -11.33
N ILE A 178 -0.03 23.67 -11.28
CA ILE A 178 0.60 22.59 -10.51
C ILE A 178 1.73 21.92 -11.27
N THR A 179 2.80 21.61 -10.57
CA THR A 179 3.97 20.91 -11.12
C THR A 179 4.03 19.47 -10.63
N LEU A 180 4.69 18.61 -11.39
CA LEU A 180 4.91 17.22 -11.00
C LEU A 180 5.68 17.11 -9.69
N ALA A 181 6.62 18.02 -9.42
CA ALA A 181 7.38 18.07 -8.18
C ALA A 181 6.48 18.34 -6.97
N GLN A 182 5.61 19.36 -7.05
CA GLN A 182 4.64 19.65 -5.98
C GLN A 182 3.73 18.47 -5.66
N ILE A 183 3.23 17.78 -6.69
CA ILE A 183 2.38 16.60 -6.49
C ILE A 183 3.18 15.46 -5.82
N ALA A 184 4.43 15.27 -6.23
CA ALA A 184 5.31 14.24 -5.68
C ALA A 184 5.64 14.50 -4.20
N ASP A 185 5.85 15.77 -3.83
CA ASP A 185 6.13 16.20 -2.45
C ASP A 185 4.93 15.91 -1.51
N ILE A 186 3.68 16.08 -2.00
CA ILE A 186 2.47 15.81 -1.20
C ILE A 186 2.40 14.34 -0.74
N VAL A 187 2.88 13.43 -1.58
CA VAL A 187 2.83 11.98 -1.32
C VAL A 187 4.20 11.40 -0.95
N ASN A 188 5.19 12.26 -0.68
CA ASN A 188 6.55 11.91 -0.26
C ASN A 188 7.25 10.90 -1.18
N VAL A 189 7.13 11.07 -2.50
CA VAL A 189 7.82 10.22 -3.49
C VAL A 189 8.63 11.05 -4.48
N SER A 190 9.55 10.42 -5.20
CA SER A 190 10.25 11.14 -6.28
C SER A 190 9.31 11.39 -7.48
N PRO A 191 9.48 12.51 -8.23
CA PRO A 191 8.68 12.80 -9.43
C PRO A 191 8.73 11.67 -10.47
N THR A 192 9.88 11.02 -10.62
CA THR A 192 10.07 9.89 -11.54
C THR A 192 9.24 8.68 -11.10
N HIS A 193 9.23 8.36 -9.80
CA HIS A 193 8.44 7.29 -9.23
C HIS A 193 6.94 7.56 -9.38
N LEU A 194 6.50 8.76 -9.01
CA LEU A 194 5.12 9.20 -9.19
C LEU A 194 4.65 9.04 -10.64
N SER A 195 5.42 9.55 -11.62
CA SER A 195 5.06 9.44 -13.05
C SER A 195 4.87 8.00 -13.50
N ARG A 196 5.77 7.11 -13.08
CA ARG A 196 5.71 5.70 -13.44
C ARG A 196 4.48 5.00 -12.84
N CYS A 197 4.24 5.18 -11.54
CA CYS A 197 3.11 4.58 -10.84
C CYS A 197 1.78 5.11 -11.35
N PHE A 198 1.65 6.42 -11.52
CA PHE A 198 0.44 7.04 -12.05
C PHE A 198 0.09 6.51 -13.46
N LYS A 199 1.09 6.43 -14.36
CA LYS A 199 0.87 5.89 -15.71
C LYS A 199 0.52 4.40 -15.68
N LYS A 200 1.13 3.62 -14.79
CA LYS A 200 0.83 2.19 -14.64
C LYS A 200 -0.63 1.97 -14.23
N GLN A 201 -1.15 2.75 -13.27
CA GLN A 201 -2.50 2.57 -12.74
C GLN A 201 -3.59 3.23 -13.58
N THR A 202 -3.35 4.45 -14.09
CA THR A 202 -4.36 5.22 -14.82
C THR A 202 -4.29 5.06 -16.34
N GLY A 203 -3.25 4.41 -16.87
CA GLY A 203 -3.00 4.27 -18.30
C GLY A 203 -2.50 5.55 -18.98
N THR A 204 -2.46 6.70 -18.28
CA THR A 204 -2.10 8.00 -18.84
C THR A 204 -1.06 8.73 -18.00
N SER A 205 -0.40 9.76 -18.57
CA SER A 205 0.51 10.60 -17.76
C SER A 205 -0.28 11.63 -16.95
N ILE A 206 0.29 12.07 -15.81
CA ILE A 206 -0.30 13.14 -14.96
C ILE A 206 -0.62 14.39 -15.78
N ILE A 207 0.30 14.81 -16.66
CA ILE A 207 0.08 15.99 -17.52
C ILE A 207 -1.12 15.80 -18.43
N ASN A 208 -1.25 14.64 -19.07
CA ASN A 208 -2.39 14.35 -19.93
C ASN A 208 -3.69 14.26 -19.15
N TYR A 209 -3.65 13.73 -17.93
CA TYR A 209 -4.81 13.68 -17.04
C TYR A 209 -5.29 15.08 -16.63
N ILE A 210 -4.37 15.98 -16.27
CA ILE A 210 -4.68 17.40 -16.00
C ILE A 210 -5.27 18.08 -17.22
N LEU A 211 -4.65 17.89 -18.40
CA LEU A 211 -5.15 18.48 -19.64
C LEU A 211 -6.56 17.96 -19.98
N TRP A 212 -6.81 16.68 -19.77
CA TRP A 212 -8.13 16.10 -19.98
C TRP A 212 -9.20 16.76 -19.08
N LEU A 213 -8.94 16.90 -17.77
CA LEU A 213 -9.83 17.57 -16.83
C LEU A 213 -10.12 19.02 -17.25
N ARG A 214 -9.09 19.77 -17.63
CA ARG A 214 -9.22 21.16 -18.10
C ARG A 214 -10.11 21.26 -19.33
N ILE A 215 -9.92 20.38 -20.29
CA ILE A 215 -10.71 20.36 -21.54
C ILE A 215 -12.15 19.92 -21.26
N ASP A 216 -12.35 18.92 -20.41
CA ASP A 216 -13.70 18.47 -20.09
C ASP A 216 -14.49 19.56 -19.35
N THR A 217 -13.90 20.23 -18.37
CA THR A 217 -14.49 21.39 -17.70
C THR A 217 -14.78 22.53 -18.72
N ALA A 218 -13.84 22.80 -19.63
CA ALA A 218 -14.05 23.83 -20.66
C ALA A 218 -15.22 23.50 -21.59
N LYS A 219 -15.43 22.24 -21.97
CA LYS A 219 -16.59 21.80 -22.76
C LYS A 219 -17.89 22.14 -22.05
N HIS A 220 -17.99 21.80 -20.76
CA HIS A 220 -19.18 22.12 -19.95
C HIS A 220 -19.42 23.64 -19.89
N MET A 221 -18.36 24.45 -19.66
CA MET A 221 -18.50 25.91 -19.62
C MET A 221 -18.91 26.50 -20.98
N LEU A 222 -18.41 25.97 -22.09
CA LEU A 222 -18.78 26.41 -23.43
C LEU A 222 -20.24 26.17 -23.75
N CYS A 223 -20.82 25.05 -23.29
CA CYS A 223 -22.23 24.71 -23.50
C CYS A 223 -23.17 25.44 -22.53
N ALA A 224 -22.75 25.63 -21.28
CA ALA A 224 -23.60 26.13 -20.19
C ALA A 224 -23.54 27.64 -19.98
N SER A 225 -22.66 28.37 -20.69
CA SER A 225 -22.46 29.81 -20.47
C SER A 225 -22.06 30.57 -21.73
N ASN A 226 -22.28 31.91 -21.69
CA ASN A 226 -21.85 32.84 -22.71
C ASN A 226 -20.45 33.45 -22.41
N TYR A 227 -19.67 32.86 -21.50
CA TYR A 227 -18.34 33.38 -21.21
C TYR A 227 -17.43 33.39 -22.48
N SER A 228 -16.54 34.36 -22.54
CA SER A 228 -15.57 34.42 -23.65
C SER A 228 -14.63 33.20 -23.62
N VAL A 229 -14.17 32.76 -24.77
CA VAL A 229 -13.20 31.67 -24.91
C VAL A 229 -11.93 31.94 -24.10
N GLU A 230 -11.52 33.22 -24.02
CA GLU A 230 -10.37 33.63 -23.21
C GLU A 230 -10.60 33.46 -21.72
N PHE A 231 -11.80 33.86 -21.24
CA PHE A 231 -12.18 33.66 -19.84
C PHE A 231 -12.19 32.16 -19.47
N ILE A 232 -12.82 31.33 -20.30
CA ILE A 232 -12.87 29.87 -20.10
C ILE A 232 -11.46 29.26 -20.05
N ALA A 233 -10.56 29.67 -20.98
CA ALA A 233 -9.19 29.21 -20.99
C ALA A 233 -8.47 29.53 -19.68
N ARG A 234 -8.59 30.74 -19.16
CA ARG A 234 -7.99 31.12 -17.85
C ARG A 234 -8.61 30.41 -16.70
N SER A 235 -9.92 30.33 -16.62
CA SER A 235 -10.67 29.66 -15.52
C SER A 235 -10.40 28.15 -15.47
N THR A 236 -10.00 27.54 -16.56
CA THR A 236 -9.64 26.12 -16.62
C THR A 236 -8.12 25.88 -16.52
N GLY A 237 -7.33 26.90 -16.15
CA GLY A 237 -5.91 26.77 -15.83
C GLY A 237 -4.94 26.83 -17.01
N PHE A 238 -5.38 27.29 -18.21
CA PHE A 238 -4.47 27.53 -19.33
C PHE A 238 -3.81 28.90 -19.24
N SER A 239 -2.48 28.93 -19.40
CA SER A 239 -1.70 30.16 -19.36
C SER A 239 -1.87 31.05 -20.59
N SER A 240 -2.35 30.50 -21.71
CA SER A 240 -2.67 31.27 -22.91
C SER A 240 -3.79 30.69 -23.74
N SER A 241 -4.63 31.55 -24.31
CA SER A 241 -5.72 31.16 -25.21
C SER A 241 -5.24 30.45 -26.46
N LYS A 242 -4.05 30.78 -26.95
CA LYS A 242 -3.43 30.12 -28.12
C LYS A 242 -3.13 28.64 -27.82
N TYR A 243 -2.55 28.37 -26.65
CA TYR A 243 -2.26 27.02 -26.23
C TYR A 243 -3.57 26.24 -25.95
N PHE A 244 -4.52 26.86 -25.26
CA PHE A 244 -5.86 26.32 -25.04
C PHE A 244 -6.52 25.89 -26.36
N ASN A 245 -6.65 26.77 -27.34
CA ASN A 245 -7.30 26.47 -28.62
C ASN A 245 -6.65 25.28 -29.33
N ARG A 246 -5.33 25.19 -29.31
CA ARG A 246 -4.60 24.05 -29.89
C ARG A 246 -4.90 22.73 -29.17
N ILE A 247 -4.87 22.75 -27.85
CA ILE A 247 -5.14 21.52 -27.01
C ILE A 247 -6.61 21.14 -27.12
N PHE A 248 -7.53 22.11 -27.03
CA PHE A 248 -8.96 21.87 -27.19
C PHE A 248 -9.29 21.20 -28.51
N LYS A 249 -8.77 21.75 -29.64
CA LYS A 249 -8.96 21.13 -30.95
C LYS A 249 -8.35 19.74 -31.06
N LYS A 250 -7.18 19.51 -30.42
CA LYS A 250 -6.56 18.19 -30.38
C LYS A 250 -7.44 17.16 -29.69
N TYR A 251 -8.14 17.53 -28.60
CA TYR A 251 -8.94 16.61 -27.81
C TYR A 251 -10.38 16.43 -28.31
N THR A 252 -10.95 17.44 -28.98
CA THR A 252 -12.36 17.48 -29.38
C THR A 252 -12.57 17.41 -30.89
N GLY A 253 -11.53 17.63 -31.69
CA GLY A 253 -11.62 17.77 -33.14
C GLY A 253 -12.03 19.18 -33.62
N HIS A 254 -12.59 20.03 -32.73
CA HIS A 254 -13.12 21.36 -33.05
C HIS A 254 -12.42 22.47 -32.27
N THR A 255 -12.43 23.67 -32.77
CA THR A 255 -12.07 24.84 -31.96
C THR A 255 -13.13 25.11 -30.91
N PRO A 256 -12.81 25.82 -29.81
CA PRO A 256 -13.81 26.15 -28.78
C PRO A 256 -15.04 26.89 -29.33
N SER A 257 -14.86 27.77 -30.28
CA SER A 257 -15.95 28.53 -30.92
C SER A 257 -16.83 27.65 -31.81
N GLU A 258 -16.23 26.77 -32.62
CA GLU A 258 -16.96 25.75 -33.38
C GLU A 258 -17.74 24.80 -32.47
N PHE A 259 -17.11 24.36 -31.40
CA PHE A 259 -17.74 23.46 -30.41
C PHE A 259 -18.98 24.08 -29.78
N ARG A 260 -18.90 25.34 -29.37
CA ARG A 260 -20.05 26.09 -28.83
C ARG A 260 -21.21 26.15 -29.81
N ASN A 261 -20.92 26.50 -31.09
CA ASN A 261 -21.94 26.63 -32.12
C ASN A 261 -22.62 25.29 -32.49
N HIS A 262 -21.95 24.17 -32.31
CA HIS A 262 -22.52 22.83 -32.53
C HIS A 262 -23.33 22.32 -31.35
N ALA A 263 -23.12 22.86 -30.15
CA ALA A 263 -23.81 22.47 -28.93
C ALA A 263 -25.06 23.32 -28.60
N SER A 264 -25.19 24.45 -29.30
CA SER A 264 -26.38 25.34 -29.29
C SER A 264 -27.38 24.90 -30.35
#